data_87dee620cc35e5d8810af60dc9c897db
#
_entry.id   87dee620cc35e5d8810af60dc9c897db
#
_cell.length_a   1.000
_cell.length_b   1.000
_cell.length_c   1.000
_cell.angle_alpha   90.00
_cell.angle_beta   90.00
_cell.angle_gamma   90.00
#
_symmetry.space_group_name_H-M   'P 1'
#
loop_
_entity.id
_entity.type
_entity.pdbx_description
1 polymer ?
#
loop_
_entity_poly.entity_id
_entity_poly.type
_entity_poly.pdbx_seq_one_letter_code
_entity_poly.pdbx_strand_id
1 'polypeptide(L)'
;MTIKKGYVIENEFELYEMCALNNSESVFDLLALYFSNEENIKNKILFNQAKTVANDFNLSLEHDVIVKFCNALSVLQTANAMSQYITKVDSHNNIRSEPVDFVMFGDSITDWGPWYELFPKKKLVNRGIAGDNTQGMLYRMGNILPLNPKKVFIMAGINDLSQGFSIKSILKRYCKMLDFFQMNNIEPIVQSTLFVGKRLAALNPLVLEFNQNLQDICKDKKISYIDLTIVLSPNNTLPSEHSRDNLHLTAIAYQKWAELIRPWLRHD
;
A
#
# COMPACT_ATOMS: atom_id res chain seq x y z
N MET A 1 -17.32 -1.11 -23.69
CA MET A 1 -17.06 -2.57 -23.65
C MET A 1 -18.23 -3.20 -22.90
N THR A 2 -19.07 -3.98 -23.56
CA THR A 2 -20.28 -4.54 -22.94
C THR A 2 -19.85 -5.69 -22.04
N ILE A 3 -20.14 -5.58 -20.75
CA ILE A 3 -19.88 -6.67 -19.79
C ILE A 3 -20.71 -7.87 -20.21
N LYS A 4 -20.07 -9.00 -20.49
CA LYS A 4 -20.78 -10.23 -20.78
C LYS A 4 -21.56 -10.66 -19.52
N LYS A 5 -22.86 -10.87 -19.62
CA LYS A 5 -23.67 -11.53 -18.60
C LYS A 5 -22.98 -12.83 -18.16
N GLY A 6 -22.58 -12.90 -16.89
CA GLY A 6 -21.92 -14.08 -16.31
C GLY A 6 -20.50 -13.85 -15.78
N TYR A 7 -19.99 -12.62 -15.81
CA TYR A 7 -18.73 -12.31 -15.16
C TYR A 7 -18.93 -12.20 -13.64
N VAL A 8 -18.27 -13.04 -12.89
CA VAL A 8 -18.27 -13.00 -11.42
C VAL A 8 -17.05 -12.19 -10.99
N ILE A 9 -17.28 -11.08 -10.29
CA ILE A 9 -16.20 -10.30 -9.67
C ILE A 9 -15.83 -11.03 -8.38
N GLU A 10 -14.67 -11.68 -8.39
CA GLU A 10 -14.23 -12.54 -7.28
C GLU A 10 -13.63 -11.76 -6.11
N ASN A 11 -13.18 -10.51 -6.36
CA ASN A 11 -12.54 -9.70 -5.34
C ASN A 11 -12.56 -8.19 -5.66
N GLU A 12 -12.30 -7.37 -4.65
CA GLU A 12 -12.28 -5.91 -4.73
C GLU A 12 -11.25 -5.35 -5.72
N PHE A 13 -10.19 -6.11 -5.98
CA PHE A 13 -9.16 -5.73 -6.92
C PHE A 13 -9.66 -5.80 -8.38
N GLU A 14 -10.42 -6.83 -8.73
CA GLU A 14 -11.05 -6.94 -10.05
C GLU A 14 -12.07 -5.84 -10.27
N LEU A 15 -12.82 -5.50 -9.21
CA LEU A 15 -13.73 -4.36 -9.25
C LEU A 15 -12.97 -3.05 -9.52
N TYR A 16 -11.86 -2.84 -8.83
CA TYR A 16 -11.00 -1.67 -9.04
C TYR A 16 -10.46 -1.60 -10.47
N GLU A 17 -9.90 -2.70 -11.00
CA GLU A 17 -9.42 -2.74 -12.37
C GLU A 17 -10.53 -2.48 -13.39
N MET A 18 -11.70 -3.04 -13.16
CA MET A 18 -12.85 -2.84 -14.05
C MET A 18 -13.37 -1.40 -13.98
N CYS A 19 -13.39 -0.77 -12.80
CA CYS A 19 -13.75 0.63 -12.64
C CYS A 19 -12.72 1.57 -13.29
N ALA A 20 -11.44 1.26 -13.18
CA ALA A 20 -10.37 2.07 -13.77
C ALA A 20 -10.29 1.97 -15.30
N LEU A 21 -10.70 0.82 -15.87
CA LEU A 21 -10.62 0.54 -17.31
C LEU A 21 -11.89 0.93 -18.08
N ASN A 22 -13.03 1.13 -17.41
CA ASN A 22 -14.30 1.41 -18.06
C ASN A 22 -14.69 2.88 -17.98
N ASN A 23 -14.68 3.55 -19.12
CA ASN A 23 -15.11 4.95 -19.31
C ASN A 23 -16.64 5.11 -19.40
N SER A 24 -17.47 4.31 -18.74
CA SER A 24 -18.87 4.27 -19.07
C SER A 24 -19.85 4.18 -17.91
N GLU A 25 -21.10 4.47 -18.19
CA GLU A 25 -22.31 4.39 -17.36
C GLU A 25 -22.48 3.07 -16.57
N SER A 26 -21.68 2.06 -16.88
CA SER A 26 -21.77 0.70 -16.32
C SER A 26 -21.06 0.50 -14.96
N VAL A 27 -20.42 1.52 -14.38
CA VAL A 27 -19.72 1.36 -13.09
C VAL A 27 -20.71 1.01 -11.97
N PHE A 28 -21.93 1.56 -12.00
CA PHE A 28 -22.98 1.20 -11.05
C PHE A 28 -23.48 -0.24 -11.21
N ASP A 29 -23.53 -0.73 -12.45
CA ASP A 29 -23.91 -2.11 -12.72
C ASP A 29 -22.83 -3.07 -12.24
N LEU A 30 -21.56 -2.70 -12.37
CA LEU A 30 -20.41 -3.43 -11.84
C LEU A 30 -20.42 -3.47 -10.31
N LEU A 31 -20.67 -2.33 -9.68
CA LEU A 31 -20.80 -2.24 -8.22
C LEU A 31 -22.01 -3.04 -7.72
N ALA A 32 -23.13 -2.98 -8.43
CA ALA A 32 -24.32 -3.76 -8.09
C ALA A 32 -24.04 -5.27 -8.21
N LEU A 33 -23.27 -5.69 -9.22
CA LEU A 33 -22.87 -7.07 -9.39
C LEU A 33 -21.92 -7.54 -8.29
N TYR A 34 -20.93 -6.73 -7.93
CA TYR A 34 -20.01 -6.99 -6.82
C TYR A 34 -20.75 -7.15 -5.49
N PHE A 35 -21.68 -6.24 -5.20
CA PHE A 35 -22.47 -6.27 -3.98
C PHE A 35 -23.62 -7.29 -3.97
N SER A 36 -23.89 -7.97 -5.09
CA SER A 36 -24.81 -9.10 -5.13
C SER A 36 -24.23 -10.37 -4.49
N ASN A 37 -22.90 -10.42 -4.30
CA ASN A 37 -22.25 -11.52 -3.63
C ASN A 37 -22.38 -11.38 -2.11
N GLU A 38 -22.87 -12.44 -1.42
CA GLU A 38 -23.13 -12.43 0.02
C GLU A 38 -21.89 -12.13 0.88
N GLU A 39 -20.71 -12.47 0.42
CA GLU A 39 -19.44 -12.18 1.12
C GLU A 39 -19.15 -10.67 1.23
N ASN A 40 -19.78 -9.83 0.42
CA ASN A 40 -19.56 -8.40 0.35
C ASN A 40 -20.62 -7.55 1.06
N ILE A 41 -21.43 -8.14 1.95
CA ILE A 41 -22.55 -7.46 2.64
C ILE A 41 -22.11 -6.19 3.38
N LYS A 42 -20.94 -6.19 4.02
CA LYS A 42 -20.42 -5.02 4.73
C LYS A 42 -20.13 -3.85 3.77
N ASN A 43 -19.55 -4.15 2.62
CA ASN A 43 -19.24 -3.18 1.58
C ASN A 43 -20.52 -2.61 0.95
N LYS A 44 -21.57 -3.44 0.83
CA LYS A 44 -22.90 -3.01 0.35
C LYS A 44 -23.51 -1.92 1.23
N ILE A 45 -23.39 -2.04 2.55
CA ILE A 45 -23.92 -1.05 3.50
C ILE A 45 -23.20 0.29 3.30
N LEU A 46 -21.87 0.28 3.22
CA LEU A 46 -21.04 1.47 3.00
C LEU A 46 -21.31 2.11 1.64
N PHE A 47 -21.48 1.30 0.60
CA PHE A 47 -21.84 1.78 -0.74
C PHE A 47 -23.19 2.49 -0.75
N ASN A 48 -24.21 1.90 -0.10
CA ASN A 48 -25.54 2.51 -0.01
C ASN A 48 -25.52 3.83 0.77
N GLN A 49 -24.74 3.90 1.86
CA GLN A 49 -24.56 5.15 2.62
C GLN A 49 -23.92 6.24 1.77
N ALA A 50 -22.88 5.91 1.03
CA ALA A 50 -22.21 6.88 0.20
C ALA A 50 -23.03 7.29 -1.03
N LYS A 51 -23.84 6.39 -1.60
CA LYS A 51 -24.82 6.73 -2.63
C LYS A 51 -25.88 7.70 -2.11
N THR A 52 -26.33 7.50 -0.86
CA THR A 52 -27.26 8.43 -0.20
C THR A 52 -26.63 9.80 -0.05
N VAL A 53 -25.41 9.88 0.48
CA VAL A 53 -24.69 11.14 0.63
C VAL A 53 -24.46 11.83 -0.73
N ALA A 54 -24.05 11.09 -1.76
CA ALA A 54 -23.87 11.67 -3.08
C ALA A 54 -25.17 12.24 -3.67
N ASN A 55 -26.29 11.55 -3.47
CA ASN A 55 -27.62 12.04 -3.89
C ASN A 55 -28.04 13.28 -3.09
N ASP A 56 -27.83 13.29 -1.77
CA ASP A 56 -28.21 14.39 -0.88
C ASP A 56 -27.44 15.70 -1.22
N PHE A 57 -26.22 15.57 -1.70
CA PHE A 57 -25.39 16.71 -2.12
C PHE A 57 -25.46 16.98 -3.63
N ASN A 58 -26.34 16.29 -4.38
CA ASN A 58 -26.48 16.45 -5.83
C ASN A 58 -25.13 16.37 -6.58
N LEU A 59 -24.25 15.47 -6.12
CA LEU A 59 -22.94 15.25 -6.71
C LEU A 59 -23.13 14.46 -8.02
N SER A 60 -22.70 15.04 -9.13
CA SER A 60 -22.61 14.32 -10.39
C SER A 60 -21.64 13.16 -10.22
N LEU A 61 -22.11 11.96 -10.49
CA LEU A 61 -21.32 10.75 -10.36
C LEU A 61 -20.51 10.55 -11.66
N GLU A 62 -19.67 11.51 -11.98
CA GLU A 62 -18.72 11.37 -13.07
C GLU A 62 -17.69 10.27 -12.76
N HIS A 63 -17.16 9.65 -13.80
CA HIS A 63 -16.23 8.52 -13.73
C HIS A 63 -15.13 8.69 -12.69
N ASP A 64 -14.47 9.85 -12.63
CA ASP A 64 -13.39 10.13 -11.67
C ASP A 64 -13.86 10.11 -10.21
N VAL A 65 -15.08 10.55 -9.95
CA VAL A 65 -15.67 10.53 -8.60
C VAL A 65 -15.95 9.11 -8.18
N ILE A 66 -16.45 8.27 -9.10
CA ILE A 66 -16.75 6.86 -8.83
C ILE A 66 -15.46 6.07 -8.61
N VAL A 67 -14.42 6.30 -9.41
CA VAL A 67 -13.11 5.67 -9.21
C VAL A 67 -12.53 6.08 -7.85
N LYS A 68 -12.57 7.37 -7.52
CA LYS A 68 -12.15 7.88 -6.20
C LYS A 68 -12.98 7.28 -5.08
N PHE A 69 -14.26 7.05 -5.31
CA PHE A 69 -15.18 6.46 -4.35
C PHE A 69 -14.94 4.95 -4.17
N CYS A 70 -14.77 4.19 -5.23
CA CYS A 70 -14.40 2.77 -5.16
C CYS A 70 -13.06 2.58 -4.45
N ASN A 71 -12.11 3.48 -4.71
CA ASN A 71 -10.81 3.51 -4.04
C ASN A 71 -10.98 3.86 -2.55
N ALA A 72 -11.84 4.82 -2.21
CA ALA A 72 -12.15 5.14 -0.83
C ALA A 72 -12.85 3.98 -0.12
N LEU A 73 -13.74 3.23 -0.77
CA LEU A 73 -14.38 2.04 -0.21
C LEU A 73 -13.38 0.93 0.09
N SER A 74 -12.40 0.70 -0.77
CA SER A 74 -11.36 -0.29 -0.53
C SER A 74 -10.45 0.09 0.65
N VAL A 75 -10.31 1.40 0.91
CA VAL A 75 -9.59 1.96 2.07
C VAL A 75 -10.48 2.00 3.32
N LEU A 76 -11.79 2.09 3.18
CA LEU A 76 -12.78 2.15 4.29
C LEU A 76 -12.80 0.90 5.16
N GLN A 77 -12.28 -0.22 4.71
CA GLN A 77 -12.07 -1.39 5.57
C GLN A 77 -11.06 -1.12 6.69
N THR A 78 -10.29 -0.05 6.57
CA THR A 78 -9.40 0.49 7.61
C THR A 78 -9.96 1.80 8.18
N ALA A 79 -11.18 1.76 8.73
CA ALA A 79 -11.97 2.95 9.09
C ALA A 79 -11.26 4.02 9.95
N ASN A 80 -10.23 3.65 10.71
CA ASN A 80 -9.44 4.58 11.51
C ASN A 80 -8.34 5.33 10.71
N ALA A 81 -8.06 4.90 9.49
CA ALA A 81 -7.01 5.48 8.65
C ALA A 81 -7.57 6.44 7.58
N MET A 82 -8.89 6.49 7.39
CA MET A 82 -9.47 7.13 6.23
C MET A 82 -9.19 8.63 6.12
N SER A 83 -9.41 9.41 7.17
CA SER A 83 -9.14 10.85 7.15
C SER A 83 -7.65 11.13 7.00
N GLN A 84 -6.80 10.36 7.67
CA GLN A 84 -5.36 10.49 7.57
C GLN A 84 -4.86 10.08 6.19
N TYR A 85 -5.38 9.00 5.59
CA TYR A 85 -5.04 8.58 4.25
C TYR A 85 -5.39 9.66 3.22
N ILE A 86 -6.64 10.17 3.22
CA ILE A 86 -7.09 11.20 2.30
C ILE A 86 -6.25 12.47 2.43
N THR A 87 -6.01 12.94 3.66
CA THR A 87 -5.21 14.14 3.92
C THR A 87 -3.76 13.96 3.46
N LYS A 88 -3.16 12.80 3.71
CA LYS A 88 -1.79 12.51 3.28
C LYS A 88 -1.71 12.39 1.75
N VAL A 89 -2.65 11.71 1.10
CA VAL A 89 -2.69 11.62 -0.37
C VAL A 89 -2.87 13.00 -0.99
N ASP A 90 -3.77 13.83 -0.45
CA ASP A 90 -3.94 15.21 -0.88
C ASP A 90 -2.65 16.01 -0.75
N SER A 91 -1.99 15.92 0.41
CA SER A 91 -0.70 16.58 0.64
C SER A 91 0.37 16.10 -0.34
N HIS A 92 0.43 14.79 -0.59
CA HIS A 92 1.40 14.21 -1.51
C HIS A 92 1.17 14.65 -2.97
N ASN A 93 -0.07 14.95 -3.35
CA ASN A 93 -0.44 15.41 -4.68
C ASN A 93 -0.19 16.91 -4.89
N ASN A 94 -0.48 17.71 -3.87
CA ASN A 94 -0.64 19.16 -4.04
C ASN A 94 0.50 19.98 -3.45
N ILE A 95 1.26 19.42 -2.50
CA ILE A 95 2.47 20.09 -2.00
C ILE A 95 3.63 19.77 -2.94
N ARG A 96 4.09 20.79 -3.65
CA ARG A 96 5.27 20.66 -4.52
C ARG A 96 6.49 20.34 -3.68
N SER A 97 7.21 19.30 -4.08
CA SER A 97 8.53 18.97 -3.55
C SER A 97 9.56 19.18 -4.66
N GLU A 98 10.75 19.66 -4.27
CA GLU A 98 11.90 19.60 -5.17
C GLU A 98 12.21 18.15 -5.55
N PRO A 99 12.83 17.90 -6.73
CA PRO A 99 13.27 16.57 -7.09
C PRO A 99 14.10 15.93 -5.99
N VAL A 100 13.86 14.67 -5.72
CA VAL A 100 14.52 13.89 -4.67
C VAL A 100 15.28 12.71 -5.26
N ASP A 101 16.24 12.19 -4.52
CA ASP A 101 16.96 10.98 -4.96
C ASP A 101 16.26 9.71 -4.49
N PHE A 102 15.61 9.77 -3.31
CA PHE A 102 15.08 8.61 -2.62
C PHE A 102 13.66 8.84 -2.08
N VAL A 103 12.83 7.83 -2.19
CA VAL A 103 11.48 7.81 -1.61
C VAL A 103 11.32 6.60 -0.69
N MET A 104 10.85 6.82 0.54
CA MET A 104 10.38 5.75 1.43
C MET A 104 8.88 5.59 1.20
N PHE A 105 8.44 4.43 0.72
CA PHE A 105 7.06 4.16 0.29
C PHE A 105 6.51 2.95 1.04
N GLY A 106 5.45 3.15 1.82
CA GLY A 106 4.90 2.09 2.66
C GLY A 106 3.75 2.54 3.55
N ASP A 107 3.52 1.77 4.59
CA ASP A 107 2.46 1.95 5.58
C ASP A 107 2.89 2.77 6.82
N SER A 108 2.25 2.53 7.99
CA SER A 108 2.57 3.24 9.25
C SER A 108 4.01 3.06 9.71
N ILE A 109 4.59 1.89 9.49
CA ILE A 109 5.97 1.62 9.90
C ILE A 109 6.95 2.49 9.09
N THR A 110 6.62 2.77 7.84
CA THR A 110 7.36 3.72 7.01
C THR A 110 7.02 5.18 7.37
N ASP A 111 5.72 5.50 7.56
CA ASP A 111 5.23 6.85 7.84
C ASP A 111 5.86 7.45 9.10
N TRP A 112 6.00 6.65 10.17
CA TRP A 112 6.50 7.11 11.47
C TRP A 112 8.03 7.10 11.57
N GLY A 113 8.73 6.67 10.53
CA GLY A 113 10.19 6.71 10.49
C GLY A 113 10.70 8.15 10.45
N PRO A 114 11.65 8.53 11.35
CA PRO A 114 12.25 9.86 11.38
C PRO A 114 13.36 9.98 10.32
N TRP A 115 12.99 9.77 9.04
CA TRP A 115 13.94 9.63 7.94
C TRP A 115 14.79 10.88 7.71
N TYR A 116 14.24 12.07 7.97
CA TYR A 116 14.98 13.31 7.84
C TYR A 116 16.12 13.40 8.87
N GLU A 117 15.84 13.04 10.11
CA GLU A 117 16.83 13.02 11.19
C GLU A 117 17.88 11.92 10.97
N LEU A 118 17.48 10.75 10.45
CA LEU A 118 18.39 9.64 10.17
C LEU A 118 19.28 9.89 8.95
N PHE A 119 18.82 10.69 7.99
CA PHE A 119 19.50 10.98 6.74
C PHE A 119 19.47 12.48 6.36
N PRO A 120 19.93 13.39 7.23
CA PRO A 120 19.75 14.84 7.04
C PRO A 120 20.46 15.40 5.80
N LYS A 121 21.43 14.66 5.24
CA LYS A 121 22.20 15.06 4.05
C LYS A 121 21.69 14.40 2.76
N LYS A 122 20.58 13.66 2.81
CA LYS A 122 20.02 12.96 1.65
C LYS A 122 18.75 13.66 1.19
N LYS A 123 18.58 13.78 -0.13
CA LYS A 123 17.33 14.18 -0.75
C LYS A 123 16.35 13.01 -0.72
N LEU A 124 15.79 12.76 0.46
CA LEU A 124 14.91 11.65 0.75
C LEU A 124 13.58 12.20 1.27
N VAL A 125 12.46 11.65 0.77
CA VAL A 125 11.13 11.97 1.29
C VAL A 125 10.41 10.74 1.79
N ASN A 126 9.58 10.96 2.82
CA ASN A 126 8.68 9.96 3.36
C ASN A 126 7.33 10.02 2.61
N ARG A 127 6.96 8.92 2.00
CA ARG A 127 5.67 8.67 1.36
C ARG A 127 4.97 7.47 2.00
N GLY A 128 5.25 7.21 3.28
CA GLY A 128 4.47 6.31 4.13
C GLY A 128 3.11 6.91 4.47
N ILE A 129 2.10 6.06 4.64
CA ILE A 129 0.79 6.45 5.17
C ILE A 129 0.33 5.40 6.18
N ALA A 130 0.05 5.82 7.42
CA ALA A 130 -0.39 4.91 8.46
C ALA A 130 -1.71 4.21 8.08
N GLY A 131 -1.74 2.89 8.29
CA GLY A 131 -2.88 2.03 7.97
C GLY A 131 -3.01 1.63 6.49
N ASP A 132 -2.12 2.12 5.63
CA ASP A 132 -2.16 1.81 4.19
C ASP A 132 -1.84 0.34 3.93
N ASN A 133 -2.42 -0.20 2.87
CA ASN A 133 -2.17 -1.54 2.36
C ASN A 133 -1.68 -1.47 0.90
N THR A 134 -1.35 -2.61 0.32
CA THR A 134 -0.84 -2.64 -1.07
C THR A 134 -1.85 -2.10 -2.09
N GLN A 135 -3.15 -2.14 -1.80
CA GLN A 135 -4.18 -1.58 -2.68
C GLN A 135 -4.18 -0.04 -2.64
N GLY A 136 -4.14 0.55 -1.45
CA GLY A 136 -4.01 2.00 -1.29
C GLY A 136 -2.70 2.53 -1.86
N MET A 137 -1.60 1.78 -1.67
CA MET A 137 -0.30 2.11 -2.25
C MET A 137 -0.33 2.09 -3.78
N LEU A 138 -0.96 1.08 -4.39
CA LEU A 138 -1.12 0.98 -5.84
C LEU A 138 -1.86 2.20 -6.39
N TYR A 139 -2.92 2.66 -5.70
CA TYR A 139 -3.68 3.84 -6.08
C TYR A 139 -2.84 5.12 -6.10
N ARG A 140 -1.96 5.30 -5.10
CA ARG A 140 -1.19 6.54 -4.92
C ARG A 140 0.25 6.49 -5.45
N MET A 141 0.70 5.37 -6.05
CA MET A 141 2.08 5.25 -6.53
C MET A 141 2.44 6.31 -7.60
N GLY A 142 1.44 6.78 -8.38
CA GLY A 142 1.63 7.85 -9.36
C GLY A 142 2.09 9.18 -8.75
N ASN A 143 1.82 9.42 -7.47
CA ASN A 143 2.23 10.63 -6.74
C ASN A 143 3.76 10.72 -6.56
N ILE A 144 4.46 9.64 -6.85
CA ILE A 144 5.93 9.57 -6.76
C ILE A 144 6.58 10.14 -8.01
N LEU A 145 5.95 10.04 -9.17
CA LEU A 145 6.56 10.47 -10.45
C LEU A 145 6.99 11.95 -10.49
N PRO A 146 6.20 12.91 -9.98
CA PRO A 146 6.60 14.32 -9.97
C PRO A 146 7.87 14.61 -9.15
N LEU A 147 8.24 13.71 -8.22
CA LEU A 147 9.44 13.82 -7.39
C LEU A 147 10.70 13.43 -8.16
N ASN A 148 10.54 12.76 -9.31
CA ASN A 148 11.61 12.25 -10.16
C ASN A 148 12.74 11.52 -9.38
N PRO A 149 12.40 10.55 -8.50
CA PRO A 149 13.39 9.88 -7.68
C PRO A 149 14.21 8.87 -8.51
N LYS A 150 15.43 8.61 -8.07
CA LYS A 150 16.24 7.51 -8.60
C LYS A 150 15.79 6.15 -8.06
N LYS A 151 15.50 6.12 -6.75
CA LYS A 151 15.15 4.88 -6.05
C LYS A 151 13.92 5.04 -5.18
N VAL A 152 13.10 4.00 -5.11
CA VAL A 152 11.97 3.89 -4.20
C VAL A 152 12.13 2.66 -3.31
N PHE A 153 12.16 2.86 -1.99
CA PHE A 153 12.21 1.80 -0.99
C PHE A 153 10.78 1.44 -0.61
N ILE A 154 10.40 0.18 -0.84
CA ILE A 154 9.01 -0.28 -0.68
C ILE A 154 8.93 -1.28 0.46
N MET A 155 8.09 -1.01 1.46
CA MET A 155 7.72 -1.98 2.50
C MET A 155 6.22 -1.91 2.74
N ALA A 156 5.53 -3.04 2.56
CA ALA A 156 4.10 -3.20 2.80
C ALA A 156 3.72 -4.66 2.97
N GLY A 157 2.48 -4.91 3.40
CA GLY A 157 1.92 -6.25 3.47
C GLY A 157 1.33 -6.60 4.83
N ILE A 158 1.81 -6.01 5.93
CA ILE A 158 1.30 -6.35 7.26
C ILE A 158 -0.17 -5.99 7.42
N ASN A 159 -0.60 -4.84 6.90
CA ASN A 159 -2.00 -4.43 6.93
C ASN A 159 -2.86 -5.32 6.04
N ASP A 160 -2.38 -5.67 4.85
CA ASP A 160 -3.05 -6.62 3.97
C ASP A 160 -3.31 -7.96 4.66
N LEU A 161 -2.25 -8.54 5.27
CA LEU A 161 -2.35 -9.82 5.99
C LEU A 161 -3.30 -9.74 7.17
N SER A 162 -3.26 -8.64 7.94
CA SER A 162 -4.16 -8.43 9.07
C SER A 162 -5.62 -8.24 8.67
N GLN A 163 -5.85 -7.74 7.45
CA GLN A 163 -7.18 -7.57 6.85
C GLN A 163 -7.69 -8.84 6.16
N GLY A 164 -6.88 -9.89 6.10
CA GLY A 164 -7.25 -11.18 5.53
C GLY A 164 -7.11 -11.29 4.02
N PHE A 165 -6.38 -10.37 3.36
CA PHE A 165 -6.08 -10.52 1.94
C PHE A 165 -5.18 -11.73 1.70
N SER A 166 -5.45 -12.47 0.62
CA SER A 166 -4.61 -13.60 0.24
C SER A 166 -3.22 -13.14 -0.20
N ILE A 167 -2.19 -13.91 0.16
CA ILE A 167 -0.80 -13.65 -0.25
C ILE A 167 -0.70 -13.48 -1.77
N LYS A 168 -1.42 -14.29 -2.54
CA LYS A 168 -1.48 -14.19 -4.00
C LYS A 168 -1.96 -12.81 -4.47
N SER A 169 -2.99 -12.24 -3.85
CA SER A 169 -3.51 -10.92 -4.22
C SER A 169 -2.55 -9.80 -3.84
N ILE A 170 -1.89 -9.91 -2.68
CA ILE A 170 -0.87 -8.95 -2.23
C ILE A 170 0.32 -8.94 -3.21
N LEU A 171 0.84 -10.12 -3.56
CA LEU A 171 1.95 -10.26 -4.50
C LEU A 171 1.61 -9.75 -5.91
N LYS A 172 0.37 -9.98 -6.39
CA LYS A 172 -0.10 -9.42 -7.67
C LYS A 172 -0.03 -7.88 -7.66
N ARG A 173 -0.45 -7.24 -6.55
CA ARG A 173 -0.36 -5.78 -6.39
C ARG A 173 1.09 -5.31 -6.31
N TYR A 174 1.95 -6.04 -5.59
CA TYR A 174 3.39 -5.76 -5.56
C TYR A 174 4.00 -5.79 -6.97
N CYS A 175 3.75 -6.84 -7.74
CA CYS A 175 4.25 -6.94 -9.12
C CYS A 175 3.88 -5.71 -9.94
N LYS A 176 2.62 -5.23 -9.85
CA LYS A 176 2.19 -4.03 -10.57
C LYS A 176 2.95 -2.77 -10.13
N MET A 177 3.17 -2.59 -8.83
CA MET A 177 3.97 -1.45 -8.34
C MET A 177 5.41 -1.53 -8.84
N LEU A 178 6.01 -2.71 -8.80
CA LEU A 178 7.39 -2.93 -9.27
C LEU A 178 7.52 -2.64 -10.77
N ASP A 179 6.61 -3.18 -11.58
CA ASP A 179 6.58 -2.94 -13.03
C ASP A 179 6.38 -1.45 -13.33
N PHE A 180 5.48 -0.78 -12.60
CA PHE A 180 5.24 0.65 -12.75
C PHE A 180 6.50 1.48 -12.50
N PHE A 181 7.23 1.23 -11.43
CA PHE A 181 8.45 1.99 -11.13
C PHE A 181 9.55 1.71 -12.16
N GLN A 182 9.76 0.44 -12.55
CA GLN A 182 10.74 0.10 -13.59
C GLN A 182 10.40 0.75 -14.95
N MET A 183 9.13 0.76 -15.35
CA MET A 183 8.68 1.40 -16.59
C MET A 183 8.90 2.92 -16.60
N ASN A 184 8.95 3.55 -15.42
CA ASN A 184 9.21 4.97 -15.26
C ASN A 184 10.69 5.29 -14.91
N ASN A 185 11.61 4.33 -15.12
CA ASN A 185 13.05 4.46 -14.84
C ASN A 185 13.36 4.78 -13.36
N ILE A 186 12.52 4.32 -12.45
CA ILE A 186 12.73 4.41 -11.00
C ILE A 186 13.15 3.02 -10.51
N GLU A 187 14.30 2.92 -9.84
CA GLU A 187 14.77 1.66 -9.27
C GLU A 187 13.96 1.29 -8.02
N PRO A 188 13.12 0.23 -8.04
CA PRO A 188 12.45 -0.25 -6.85
C PRO A 188 13.43 -1.08 -6.00
N ILE A 189 13.45 -0.81 -4.70
CA ILE A 189 14.16 -1.61 -3.69
C ILE A 189 13.11 -2.12 -2.72
N VAL A 190 12.87 -3.42 -2.74
CA VAL A 190 11.89 -4.06 -1.86
C VAL A 190 12.52 -4.36 -0.52
N GLN A 191 11.78 -4.10 0.53
CA GLN A 191 12.15 -4.43 1.90
C GLN A 191 11.17 -5.47 2.45
N SER A 192 11.68 -6.45 3.21
CA SER A 192 10.82 -7.45 3.83
C SER A 192 9.81 -6.82 4.77
N THR A 193 8.59 -7.36 4.82
CA THR A 193 7.64 -7.09 5.89
C THR A 193 8.17 -7.65 7.20
N LEU A 194 8.06 -6.88 8.27
CA LEU A 194 8.55 -7.30 9.58
C LEU A 194 7.61 -8.31 10.23
N PHE A 195 8.18 -9.25 10.98
CA PHE A 195 7.39 -10.04 11.91
C PHE A 195 6.82 -9.14 13.00
N VAL A 196 5.71 -9.55 13.57
CA VAL A 196 5.05 -8.84 14.66
C VAL A 196 5.38 -9.47 16.02
N GLY A 197 5.16 -8.72 17.11
CA GLY A 197 5.41 -9.20 18.47
C GLY A 197 4.36 -10.19 18.95
N LYS A 198 4.57 -10.69 20.18
CA LYS A 198 3.79 -11.79 20.76
C LYS A 198 2.27 -11.64 20.68
N ARG A 199 1.75 -10.42 20.89
CA ARG A 199 0.31 -10.16 20.86
C ARG A 199 -0.35 -10.43 19.51
N LEU A 200 0.41 -10.25 18.43
CA LEU A 200 -0.04 -10.39 17.05
C LEU A 200 0.57 -11.61 16.36
N ALA A 201 1.24 -12.49 17.09
CA ALA A 201 2.08 -13.58 16.56
C ALA A 201 1.35 -14.53 15.61
N ALA A 202 0.02 -14.58 15.64
CA ALA A 202 -0.78 -15.37 14.69
C ALA A 202 -0.56 -14.95 13.23
N LEU A 203 -0.08 -13.72 12.97
CA LEU A 203 0.26 -13.25 11.62
C LEU A 203 1.64 -13.72 11.13
N ASN A 204 2.54 -14.11 12.03
CA ASN A 204 3.94 -14.40 11.67
C ASN A 204 4.12 -15.53 10.65
N PRO A 205 3.35 -16.63 10.68
CA PRO A 205 3.42 -17.64 9.61
C PRO A 205 3.08 -17.06 8.21
N LEU A 206 2.10 -16.16 8.13
CA LEU A 206 1.72 -15.50 6.89
C LEU A 206 2.81 -14.51 6.44
N VAL A 207 3.42 -13.78 7.37
CA VAL A 207 4.55 -12.87 7.08
C VAL A 207 5.73 -13.66 6.51
N LEU A 208 6.04 -14.83 7.10
CA LEU A 208 7.11 -15.69 6.62
C LEU A 208 6.85 -16.14 5.17
N GLU A 209 5.68 -16.71 4.91
CA GLU A 209 5.29 -17.17 3.57
C GLU A 209 5.28 -16.02 2.56
N PHE A 210 4.72 -14.88 2.95
CA PHE A 210 4.69 -13.69 2.10
C PHE A 210 6.10 -13.20 1.73
N ASN A 211 7.00 -13.05 2.70
CA ASN A 211 8.37 -12.60 2.46
C ASN A 211 9.15 -13.55 1.55
N GLN A 212 9.00 -14.87 1.73
CA GLN A 212 9.62 -15.88 0.87
C GLN A 212 9.17 -15.71 -0.60
N ASN A 213 7.86 -15.66 -0.83
CA ASN A 213 7.32 -15.48 -2.18
C ASN A 213 7.73 -14.12 -2.79
N LEU A 214 7.76 -13.05 -1.98
CA LEU A 214 8.14 -11.72 -2.44
C LEU A 214 9.64 -11.68 -2.82
N GLN A 215 10.49 -12.35 -2.06
CA GLN A 215 11.92 -12.49 -2.37
C GLN A 215 12.15 -13.23 -3.68
N ASP A 216 11.41 -14.32 -3.93
CA ASP A 216 11.48 -15.06 -5.19
C ASP A 216 11.07 -14.18 -6.38
N ILE A 217 9.97 -13.44 -6.26
CA ILE A 217 9.55 -12.46 -7.28
C ILE A 217 10.64 -11.42 -7.54
N CYS A 218 11.25 -10.88 -6.49
CA CYS A 218 12.33 -9.89 -6.65
C CYS A 218 13.53 -10.49 -7.39
N LYS A 219 13.90 -11.72 -7.06
CA LYS A 219 14.97 -12.45 -7.75
C LYS A 219 14.66 -12.65 -9.24
N ASP A 220 13.46 -13.10 -9.57
CA ASP A 220 13.03 -13.33 -10.96
C ASP A 220 13.00 -12.02 -11.77
N LYS A 221 12.55 -10.92 -11.16
CA LYS A 221 12.50 -9.60 -11.78
C LYS A 221 13.84 -8.85 -11.73
N LYS A 222 14.89 -9.42 -11.11
CA LYS A 222 16.19 -8.76 -10.86
C LYS A 222 16.05 -7.44 -10.10
N ILE A 223 15.18 -7.43 -9.11
CA ILE A 223 14.92 -6.30 -8.22
C ILE A 223 15.66 -6.53 -6.89
N SER A 224 16.26 -5.48 -6.37
CA SER A 224 16.96 -5.53 -5.09
C SER A 224 15.98 -5.81 -3.94
N TYR A 225 16.33 -6.76 -3.08
CA TYR A 225 15.58 -7.11 -1.89
C TYR A 225 16.44 -6.95 -0.64
N ILE A 226 15.95 -6.23 0.36
CA ILE A 226 16.62 -6.05 1.66
C ILE A 226 15.80 -6.78 2.71
N ASP A 227 16.38 -7.81 3.30
CA ASP A 227 15.76 -8.51 4.41
C ASP A 227 15.99 -7.76 5.73
N LEU A 228 15.01 -6.97 6.13
CA LEU A 228 15.02 -6.24 7.40
C LEU A 228 14.80 -7.18 8.60
N THR A 229 14.22 -8.36 8.40
CA THR A 229 13.85 -9.27 9.49
C THR A 229 15.07 -9.78 10.24
N ILE A 230 16.20 -9.95 9.55
CA ILE A 230 17.46 -10.42 10.14
C ILE A 230 17.87 -9.59 11.36
N VAL A 231 17.66 -8.27 11.29
CA VAL A 231 18.08 -7.33 12.35
C VAL A 231 16.91 -6.84 13.19
N LEU A 232 15.76 -6.56 12.57
CA LEU A 232 14.65 -5.90 13.23
C LEU A 232 13.69 -6.88 13.93
N SER A 233 13.48 -8.05 13.34
CA SER A 233 12.57 -9.07 13.89
C SER A 233 13.16 -10.49 13.83
N PRO A 234 14.34 -10.70 14.44
CA PRO A 234 15.01 -12.00 14.44
C PRO A 234 14.14 -13.07 15.12
N ASN A 235 14.40 -14.33 14.78
CA ASN A 235 13.63 -15.48 15.27
C ASN A 235 12.13 -15.38 14.95
N ASN A 236 11.78 -14.77 13.83
CA ASN A 236 10.40 -14.60 13.34
C ASN A 236 9.47 -13.90 14.36
N THR A 237 10.01 -12.96 15.12
CA THR A 237 9.23 -12.16 16.07
C THR A 237 9.85 -10.79 16.27
N LEU A 238 9.01 -9.76 16.44
CA LEU A 238 9.46 -8.41 16.77
C LEU A 238 9.74 -8.33 18.26
N PRO A 239 10.99 -8.10 18.69
CA PRO A 239 11.33 -8.05 20.10
C PRO A 239 10.80 -6.79 20.80
N SER A 240 10.55 -6.86 22.09
CA SER A 240 9.99 -5.75 22.88
C SER A 240 10.88 -4.50 22.95
N GLU A 241 12.17 -4.64 22.71
CA GLU A 241 13.10 -3.51 22.59
C GLU A 241 12.90 -2.75 21.26
N HIS A 242 12.43 -3.44 20.20
CA HIS A 242 12.16 -2.87 18.90
C HIS A 242 10.72 -2.37 18.75
N SER A 243 9.79 -2.76 19.63
CA SER A 243 8.39 -2.34 19.57
C SER A 243 7.74 -2.29 20.94
N ARG A 244 6.87 -1.29 21.19
CA ARG A 244 6.08 -1.17 22.41
C ARG A 244 4.67 -1.71 22.29
N ASP A 245 4.14 -1.74 21.07
CA ASP A 245 2.77 -2.18 20.77
C ASP A 245 2.70 -3.49 19.97
N ASN A 246 3.84 -4.14 19.75
CA ASN A 246 4.05 -5.37 18.99
C ASN A 246 3.96 -5.21 17.45
N LEU A 247 3.99 -3.98 16.94
CA LEU A 247 3.88 -3.67 15.51
C LEU A 247 4.83 -2.53 15.09
N HIS A 248 4.69 -1.36 15.73
CA HIS A 248 5.42 -0.16 15.34
C HIS A 248 6.79 -0.09 16.04
N LEU A 249 7.74 0.52 15.35
CA LEU A 249 9.14 0.49 15.75
C LEU A 249 9.48 1.56 16.78
N THR A 250 10.44 1.23 17.65
CA THR A 250 11.11 2.18 18.54
C THR A 250 12.21 2.94 17.78
N ALA A 251 12.71 4.02 18.37
CA ALA A 251 13.84 4.79 17.83
C ALA A 251 15.08 3.91 17.58
N ILE A 252 15.36 2.97 18.50
CA ILE A 252 16.48 2.02 18.35
C ILE A 252 16.31 1.16 17.10
N ALA A 253 15.11 0.66 16.85
CA ALA A 253 14.82 -0.14 15.68
C ALA A 253 14.93 0.69 14.39
N TYR A 254 14.47 1.94 14.38
CA TYR A 254 14.66 2.83 13.22
C TYR A 254 16.14 3.14 12.96
N GLN A 255 16.96 3.29 13.99
CA GLN A 255 18.43 3.45 13.80
C GLN A 255 19.03 2.21 13.15
N LYS A 256 18.68 1.01 13.61
CA LYS A 256 19.12 -0.25 13.00
C LYS A 256 18.66 -0.38 11.54
N TRP A 257 17.41 0.00 11.27
CA TRP A 257 16.90 0.05 9.88
C TRP A 257 17.69 1.01 9.01
N ALA A 258 17.96 2.20 9.52
CA ALA A 258 18.75 3.18 8.80
C ALA A 258 20.17 2.67 8.45
N GLU A 259 20.80 1.92 9.35
CA GLU A 259 22.11 1.30 9.09
C GLU A 259 22.04 0.28 7.94
N LEU A 260 20.98 -0.54 7.90
CA LEU A 260 20.78 -1.53 6.84
C LEU A 260 20.60 -0.90 5.46
N ILE A 261 19.85 0.21 5.37
CA ILE A 261 19.59 0.85 4.07
C ILE A 261 20.63 1.89 3.67
N ARG A 262 21.49 2.32 4.58
CA ARG A 262 22.54 3.33 4.31
C ARG A 262 23.42 3.04 3.09
N PRO A 263 23.86 1.79 2.84
CA PRO A 263 24.65 1.46 1.65
C PRO A 263 23.91 1.72 0.33
N TRP A 264 22.58 1.64 0.35
CA TRP A 264 21.71 1.81 -0.82
C TRP A 264 21.40 3.29 -1.15
N LEU A 265 21.65 4.20 -0.19
CA LEU A 265 21.47 5.65 -0.34
C LEU A 265 22.74 6.31 -0.94
N ARG A 266 23.43 5.61 -1.83
CA ARG A 266 24.56 6.14 -2.59
C ARG A 266 24.08 6.55 -3.98
N HIS A 267 24.72 7.57 -4.52
CA HIS A 267 24.64 7.89 -5.94
C HIS A 267 25.68 7.01 -6.64
N ASP A 268 25.26 6.22 -7.59
CA ASP A 268 26.17 5.56 -8.53
C ASP A 268 26.74 6.58 -9.49
#